data_8fb01120b2a32428d92d25b46f6035d1
#
_entry.id   8fb01120b2a32428d92d25b46f6035d1
#
_cell.length_a   1.000
_cell.length_b   1.000
_cell.length_c   1.000
_cell.angle_alpha   90.00
_cell.angle_beta   90.00
_cell.angle_gamma   90.00
#
_symmetry.space_group_name_H-M   'P 1'
#
loop_
_entity.id
_entity.type
_entity.pdbx_description
1 polymer ?
#
loop_
_entity_poly.entity_id
_entity_poly.type
_entity_poly.pdbx_seq_one_letter_code
_entity_poly.pdbx_strand_id
1 'polypeptide(L)'
;MIQRFRFGLPLPTDSVVQEIPVSAGPVPFLTAEEDGWAYRMAPDAIVYGLGEMPRGINKRGWHYVTNNTDEARHSEDKLSYYGAHNFLLIDGGAGRECFGVFIDFPGKVRYDIGYTEYDALRFATEEPDHELYIITGDDLNDISRQFRQLIGRSYIPPKWAFGLAQSRFGYKTAEDVREVARQYKENDLPLDMICMDIDYMQDYADFTVNKQRFPDLAALSAELKAQGIRLVPIIDAGVRIDPKNPVCAEGLANGYFCTKADGTPFVAAVWPGKAYFADFLRPEVREWFGRQYKALTDCGIEGFWNDMNEPALFYSPERLKAFFESMDELSRKDNIVQDEFFGKVVGGALGLMNAPVDYASFYHDVNGQRVRHDRVHNLYGGNMTRAAGEAFAR
;
A
#
# COMPACT_ATOMS: atom_id res chain seq x y z
N MET A 1 17.58 -20.52 -12.13
CA MET A 1 18.69 -20.12 -11.22
C MET A 1 18.48 -18.69 -10.75
N ILE A 2 18.75 -18.39 -9.45
CA ILE A 2 18.64 -17.04 -8.89
C ILE A 2 20.04 -16.54 -8.55
N GLN A 3 20.39 -15.36 -9.02
CA GLN A 3 21.61 -14.63 -8.68
C GLN A 3 21.25 -13.35 -7.93
N ARG A 4 21.96 -13.05 -6.82
CA ARG A 4 21.75 -11.87 -5.98
C ARG A 4 22.97 -10.95 -6.09
N PHE A 5 22.71 -9.68 -6.30
CA PHE A 5 23.74 -8.62 -6.32
C PHE A 5 23.36 -7.56 -5.28
N ARG A 6 24.35 -7.09 -4.52
CA ARG A 6 24.16 -6.08 -3.48
C ARG A 6 24.96 -4.83 -3.83
N PHE A 7 24.28 -3.69 -3.76
CA PHE A 7 24.85 -2.37 -3.97
C PHE A 7 24.72 -1.55 -2.68
N GLY A 8 25.82 -0.98 -2.22
CA GLY A 8 25.87 -0.20 -0.98
C GLY A 8 25.44 -0.96 0.28
N LEU A 9 24.65 -0.31 1.13
CA LEU A 9 24.10 -0.81 2.39
C LEU A 9 22.57 -0.78 2.38
N PRO A 10 21.90 -1.73 1.71
CA PRO A 10 20.46 -1.79 1.59
C PRO A 10 19.77 -1.87 2.96
N LEU A 11 18.64 -1.15 3.09
CA LEU A 11 17.75 -1.32 4.22
C LEU A 11 17.08 -2.70 4.18
N PRO A 12 16.88 -3.36 5.33
CA PRO A 12 16.16 -4.63 5.37
C PRO A 12 14.68 -4.40 4.99
N THR A 13 14.17 -5.23 4.10
CA THR A 13 12.79 -5.17 3.61
C THR A 13 11.93 -6.33 4.09
N ASP A 14 12.56 -7.41 4.55
CA ASP A 14 11.93 -8.71 4.84
C ASP A 14 11.17 -9.30 3.62
N SER A 15 11.44 -8.82 2.41
CA SER A 15 10.77 -9.26 1.18
C SER A 15 11.22 -10.63 0.72
N VAL A 16 12.44 -11.04 1.10
CA VAL A 16 13.06 -12.29 0.67
C VAL A 16 13.12 -13.28 1.82
N VAL A 17 12.59 -14.47 1.61
CA VAL A 17 12.55 -15.57 2.60
C VAL A 17 13.57 -16.66 2.33
N GLN A 18 14.14 -16.70 1.13
CA GLN A 18 15.18 -17.65 0.74
C GLN A 18 16.55 -16.96 0.74
N GLU A 19 17.48 -17.48 1.52
CA GLU A 19 18.85 -16.95 1.52
C GLU A 19 19.55 -17.29 0.20
N ILE A 20 19.97 -16.28 -0.54
CA ILE A 20 20.76 -16.38 -1.76
C ILE A 20 22.12 -15.71 -1.50
N PRO A 21 23.24 -16.43 -1.67
CA PRO A 21 24.56 -15.82 -1.57
C PRO A 21 24.74 -14.66 -2.57
N VAL A 22 25.48 -13.63 -2.16
CA VAL A 22 25.81 -12.51 -3.07
C VAL A 22 26.70 -13.03 -4.18
N SER A 23 26.29 -12.82 -5.41
CA SER A 23 27.03 -13.22 -6.62
C SER A 23 28.18 -12.27 -6.90
N ALA A 24 29.28 -12.81 -7.42
CA ALA A 24 30.40 -12.04 -7.92
C ALA A 24 30.31 -11.83 -9.45
N GLY A 25 30.91 -10.75 -9.94
CA GLY A 25 30.97 -10.44 -11.37
C GLY A 25 29.86 -9.50 -11.87
N PRO A 26 29.72 -9.34 -13.19
CA PRO A 26 28.75 -8.44 -13.78
C PRO A 26 27.31 -8.97 -13.59
N VAL A 27 26.34 -8.06 -13.52
CA VAL A 27 24.92 -8.41 -13.51
C VAL A 27 24.54 -8.92 -14.92
N PRO A 28 23.98 -10.14 -15.04
CA PRO A 28 23.57 -10.67 -16.34
C PRO A 28 22.48 -9.82 -16.99
N PHE A 29 22.47 -9.72 -18.31
CA PHE A 29 21.51 -8.99 -19.16
C PHE A 29 21.48 -7.47 -18.99
N LEU A 30 21.94 -6.94 -17.85
CA LEU A 30 21.87 -5.52 -17.51
C LEU A 30 23.22 -4.83 -17.68
N THR A 31 23.16 -3.59 -18.13
CA THR A 31 24.29 -2.67 -18.16
C THR A 31 24.08 -1.59 -17.11
N ALA A 32 25.10 -1.32 -16.29
CA ALA A 32 25.04 -0.20 -15.36
C ALA A 32 25.12 1.13 -16.11
N GLU A 33 24.27 2.06 -15.76
CA GLU A 33 24.27 3.47 -16.20
C GLU A 33 24.53 4.39 -15.00
N GLU A 34 24.74 5.68 -15.23
CA GLU A 34 25.01 6.66 -14.15
C GLU A 34 23.93 6.66 -13.08
N ASP A 35 22.66 6.57 -13.49
CA ASP A 35 21.49 6.66 -12.61
C ASP A 35 20.73 5.33 -12.49
N GLY A 36 21.32 4.18 -12.82
CA GLY A 36 20.61 2.91 -12.67
C GLY A 36 21.07 1.80 -13.61
N TRP A 37 20.12 1.12 -14.24
CA TRP A 37 20.33 -0.08 -15.03
C TRP A 37 19.58 -0.02 -16.36
N ALA A 38 20.16 -0.57 -17.40
CA ALA A 38 19.55 -0.69 -18.72
C ALA A 38 19.60 -2.13 -19.25
N TYR A 39 18.56 -2.49 -20.04
CA TYR A 39 18.49 -3.71 -20.85
C TYR A 39 18.13 -3.36 -22.29
N ARG A 40 18.85 -3.93 -23.26
CA ARG A 40 18.57 -3.74 -24.68
C ARG A 40 17.55 -4.75 -25.18
N MET A 41 16.31 -4.30 -25.35
CA MET A 41 15.19 -5.12 -25.79
C MET A 41 15.23 -5.45 -27.28
N ALA A 42 14.85 -6.68 -27.65
CA ALA A 42 14.53 -7.00 -29.05
C ALA A 42 13.24 -6.29 -29.51
N PRO A 43 13.01 -6.15 -30.83
CA PRO A 43 11.77 -5.57 -31.33
C PRO A 43 10.50 -6.27 -30.87
N ASP A 44 10.55 -7.58 -30.69
CA ASP A 44 9.46 -8.46 -30.28
C ASP A 44 9.49 -8.83 -28.77
N ALA A 45 10.42 -8.25 -27.99
CA ALA A 45 10.46 -8.48 -26.56
C ALA A 45 9.21 -7.94 -25.85
N ILE A 46 8.74 -8.69 -24.85
CA ILE A 46 7.58 -8.35 -24.00
C ILE A 46 8.05 -8.21 -22.57
N VAL A 47 7.57 -7.18 -21.89
CA VAL A 47 7.86 -6.93 -20.46
C VAL A 47 6.57 -6.99 -19.67
N TYR A 48 6.52 -7.89 -18.68
CA TYR A 48 5.43 -8.07 -17.74
C TYR A 48 5.85 -7.61 -16.34
N GLY A 49 4.89 -7.38 -15.44
CA GLY A 49 5.17 -7.15 -14.03
C GLY A 49 4.68 -5.83 -13.47
N LEU A 50 5.39 -5.34 -12.45
CA LEU A 50 5.13 -4.11 -11.68
C LEU A 50 3.84 -4.12 -10.85
N GLY A 51 3.14 -5.26 -10.73
CA GLY A 51 1.94 -5.39 -9.91
C GLY A 51 0.74 -4.62 -10.46
N GLU A 52 0.03 -3.92 -9.58
CA GLU A 52 -1.15 -3.13 -9.92
C GLU A 52 -0.73 -1.80 -10.55
N MET A 53 -0.58 -1.80 -11.86
CA MET A 53 -0.15 -0.64 -12.64
C MET A 53 -1.13 -0.37 -13.79
N PRO A 54 -1.28 0.91 -14.21
CA PRO A 54 -2.12 1.23 -15.36
C PRO A 54 -1.60 0.57 -16.62
N ARG A 55 -2.42 0.61 -17.66
CA ARG A 55 -2.14 0.10 -19.00
C ARG A 55 -2.17 -1.42 -19.10
N GLY A 56 -1.84 -1.96 -20.25
CA GLY A 56 -1.96 -3.37 -20.55
C GLY A 56 -0.92 -4.28 -19.87
N ILE A 57 -1.01 -5.57 -20.19
CA ILE A 57 -0.12 -6.60 -19.66
C ILE A 57 1.32 -6.38 -20.11
N ASN A 58 1.55 -6.05 -21.38
CA ASN A 58 2.85 -5.63 -21.87
C ASN A 58 3.13 -4.18 -21.44
N LYS A 59 4.15 -4.01 -20.62
CA LYS A 59 4.53 -2.73 -20.04
C LYS A 59 5.35 -1.83 -20.98
N ARG A 60 5.75 -2.32 -22.15
CA ARG A 60 6.56 -1.58 -23.11
C ARG A 60 5.82 -0.34 -23.67
N GLY A 61 6.56 0.72 -23.91
CA GLY A 61 6.09 1.99 -24.48
C GLY A 61 5.68 3.04 -23.42
N TRP A 62 6.01 2.84 -22.14
CA TRP A 62 5.56 3.71 -21.06
C TRP A 62 6.59 3.92 -19.95
N HIS A 63 6.38 5.00 -19.19
CA HIS A 63 6.99 5.20 -17.88
C HIS A 63 6.12 4.64 -16.75
N TYR A 64 6.77 4.15 -15.69
CA TYR A 64 6.13 3.73 -14.45
C TYR A 64 6.93 4.18 -13.23
N VAL A 65 6.24 4.27 -12.11
CA VAL A 65 6.86 4.51 -10.81
C VAL A 65 6.25 3.54 -9.80
N THR A 66 7.06 2.79 -9.10
CA THR A 66 6.57 1.97 -7.98
C THR A 66 6.60 2.81 -6.71
N ASN A 67 5.45 3.37 -6.36
CA ASN A 67 5.24 4.19 -5.17
C ASN A 67 3.77 4.11 -4.79
N ASN A 68 3.44 3.33 -3.77
CA ASN A 68 2.06 3.13 -3.35
C ASN A 68 1.34 4.47 -3.22
N THR A 69 0.23 4.62 -3.93
CA THR A 69 -0.45 5.91 -4.07
C THR A 69 -1.97 5.71 -4.02
N ASP A 70 -2.64 6.41 -3.12
CA ASP A 70 -4.09 6.55 -3.14
C ASP A 70 -4.52 7.40 -4.34
N GLU A 71 -4.94 6.74 -5.42
CA GLU A 71 -5.32 7.37 -6.68
C GLU A 71 -6.77 7.05 -7.04
N ALA A 72 -7.66 7.97 -6.72
CA ALA A 72 -9.10 7.80 -6.96
C ALA A 72 -9.50 7.88 -8.45
N ARG A 73 -8.63 8.40 -9.32
CA ARG A 73 -8.91 8.55 -10.74
C ARG A 73 -8.04 7.60 -11.55
N HIS A 74 -8.54 6.40 -11.77
CA HIS A 74 -7.85 5.39 -12.57
C HIS A 74 -7.88 5.75 -14.05
N SER A 75 -6.75 6.18 -14.58
CA SER A 75 -6.58 6.52 -15.98
C SER A 75 -5.20 6.11 -16.50
N GLU A 76 -5.08 5.93 -17.81
CA GLU A 76 -3.85 5.42 -18.46
C GLU A 76 -2.64 6.36 -18.35
N ASP A 77 -2.84 7.63 -17.97
CA ASP A 77 -1.78 8.61 -17.78
C ASP A 77 -1.08 8.54 -16.40
N LYS A 78 -1.63 7.75 -15.46
CA LYS A 78 -1.04 7.59 -14.14
C LYS A 78 0.24 6.77 -14.18
N LEU A 79 1.15 7.06 -13.25
CA LEU A 79 2.45 6.40 -13.16
C LEU A 79 2.46 5.27 -12.11
N SER A 80 1.59 5.35 -11.10
CA SER A 80 1.48 4.41 -10.00
C SER A 80 0.05 4.31 -9.50
N TYR A 81 -0.28 3.19 -8.86
CA TYR A 81 -1.52 2.96 -8.11
C TYR A 81 -1.21 2.44 -6.69
N TYR A 82 -2.15 1.75 -6.07
CA TYR A 82 -2.14 1.34 -4.66
C TYR A 82 -1.06 0.30 -4.32
N GLY A 83 -0.70 -0.58 -5.26
CA GLY A 83 0.23 -1.67 -5.05
C GLY A 83 1.51 -1.55 -5.88
N ALA A 84 2.67 -1.45 -5.23
CA ALA A 84 3.98 -1.39 -5.88
C ALA A 84 4.73 -2.71 -5.73
N HIS A 85 5.12 -3.32 -6.87
CA HIS A 85 5.89 -4.55 -6.91
C HIS A 85 7.07 -4.40 -7.87
N ASN A 86 8.28 -4.40 -7.36
CA ASN A 86 9.51 -4.19 -8.13
C ASN A 86 9.98 -5.48 -8.83
N PHE A 87 9.07 -6.19 -9.49
CA PHE A 87 9.39 -7.40 -10.25
C PHE A 87 9.00 -7.23 -11.71
N LEU A 88 9.97 -7.45 -12.58
CA LEU A 88 9.81 -7.53 -14.03
C LEU A 88 10.06 -8.96 -14.50
N LEU A 89 9.21 -9.43 -15.41
CA LEU A 89 9.35 -10.68 -16.12
C LEU A 89 9.50 -10.37 -17.61
N ILE A 90 10.67 -10.68 -18.18
CA ILE A 90 11.05 -10.27 -19.52
C ILE A 90 11.07 -11.51 -20.43
N ASP A 91 10.23 -11.50 -21.44
CA ASP A 91 10.36 -12.36 -22.61
C ASP A 91 11.30 -11.67 -23.58
N GLY A 92 12.46 -12.24 -23.81
CA GLY A 92 13.50 -11.62 -24.63
C GLY A 92 13.19 -11.57 -26.11
N GLY A 93 12.11 -12.24 -26.57
CA GLY A 93 11.74 -12.37 -27.98
C GLY A 93 12.43 -13.54 -28.68
N ALA A 94 12.26 -13.64 -29.99
CA ALA A 94 12.71 -14.77 -30.78
C ALA A 94 14.23 -15.00 -30.69
N GLY A 95 14.62 -16.19 -30.21
CA GLY A 95 16.02 -16.61 -30.07
C GLY A 95 16.78 -15.95 -28.91
N ARG A 96 16.10 -15.29 -27.99
CA ARG A 96 16.65 -14.72 -26.75
C ARG A 96 16.08 -15.39 -25.51
N GLU A 97 16.83 -15.31 -24.41
CA GLU A 97 16.43 -15.90 -23.14
C GLU A 97 15.34 -15.07 -22.45
N CYS A 98 14.46 -15.75 -21.70
CA CYS A 98 13.58 -15.14 -20.74
C CYS A 98 14.29 -14.98 -19.40
N PHE A 99 14.01 -13.90 -18.67
CA PHE A 99 14.55 -13.71 -17.33
C PHE A 99 13.65 -12.81 -16.47
N GLY A 100 13.81 -12.92 -15.16
CA GLY A 100 13.17 -12.06 -14.18
C GLY A 100 14.17 -11.09 -13.56
N VAL A 101 13.70 -9.88 -13.26
CA VAL A 101 14.45 -8.86 -12.49
C VAL A 101 13.62 -8.49 -11.28
N PHE A 102 14.14 -8.73 -10.09
CA PHE A 102 13.54 -8.26 -8.85
C PHE A 102 14.47 -7.25 -8.17
N ILE A 103 13.95 -6.07 -7.90
CA ILE A 103 14.67 -4.98 -7.25
C ILE A 103 14.15 -4.89 -5.83
N ASP A 104 14.92 -5.39 -4.88
CA ASP A 104 14.59 -5.31 -3.46
C ASP A 104 15.03 -3.95 -2.92
N PHE A 105 14.10 -3.01 -3.02
CA PHE A 105 14.26 -1.62 -2.61
C PHE A 105 12.94 -1.09 -2.03
N PRO A 106 12.95 -0.52 -0.82
CA PRO A 106 11.74 -0.15 -0.09
C PRO A 106 11.12 1.19 -0.51
N GLY A 107 11.87 2.01 -1.21
CA GLY A 107 11.46 3.33 -1.70
C GLY A 107 10.99 3.29 -3.14
N LYS A 108 11.02 4.44 -3.78
CA LYS A 108 10.54 4.65 -5.13
C LYS A 108 11.53 4.14 -6.18
N VAL A 109 11.01 3.40 -7.16
CA VAL A 109 11.75 2.99 -8.36
C VAL A 109 11.07 3.57 -9.60
N ARG A 110 11.85 4.14 -10.50
CA ARG A 110 11.39 4.66 -11.79
C ARG A 110 11.76 3.69 -12.90
N TYR A 111 10.85 3.53 -13.86
CA TYR A 111 11.03 2.67 -15.03
C TYR A 111 10.71 3.45 -16.29
N ASP A 112 11.59 3.32 -17.28
CA ASP A 112 11.36 3.66 -18.68
C ASP A 112 11.43 2.37 -19.50
N ILE A 113 10.28 1.91 -19.96
CA ILE A 113 10.19 0.63 -20.68
C ILE A 113 9.88 0.91 -22.14
N GLY A 114 10.90 1.33 -22.91
CA GLY A 114 10.75 1.61 -24.33
C GLY A 114 9.93 2.86 -24.66
N TYR A 115 9.83 3.79 -23.73
CA TYR A 115 9.15 5.07 -23.94
C TYR A 115 10.09 6.10 -24.57
N THR A 116 11.22 6.40 -23.92
CA THR A 116 12.21 7.35 -24.46
C THR A 116 12.98 6.75 -25.62
N GLU A 117 13.45 5.52 -25.47
CA GLU A 117 14.08 4.72 -26.53
C GLU A 117 13.35 3.39 -26.68
N TYR A 118 12.77 3.13 -27.84
CA TYR A 118 11.89 1.97 -28.07
C TYR A 118 12.52 0.62 -27.71
N ASP A 119 13.82 0.47 -27.89
CA ASP A 119 14.57 -0.76 -27.63
C ASP A 119 15.36 -0.75 -26.32
N ALA A 120 15.09 0.19 -25.40
CA ALA A 120 15.72 0.26 -24.10
C ALA A 120 14.67 0.14 -22.96
N LEU A 121 14.95 -0.77 -22.03
CA LEU A 121 14.33 -0.78 -20.71
C LEU A 121 15.34 -0.22 -19.73
N ARG A 122 14.96 0.83 -19.00
CA ARG A 122 15.78 1.42 -17.92
C ARG A 122 15.02 1.42 -16.61
N PHE A 123 15.72 1.26 -15.52
CA PHE A 123 15.16 1.49 -14.18
C PHE A 123 16.20 2.10 -13.24
N ALA A 124 15.71 2.91 -12.31
CA ALA A 124 16.52 3.61 -11.32
C ALA A 124 15.82 3.66 -9.97
N THR A 125 16.56 3.36 -8.90
CA THR A 125 16.15 3.59 -7.51
C THR A 125 16.47 5.03 -7.10
N GLU A 126 15.71 5.61 -6.16
CA GLU A 126 16.03 6.97 -5.65
C GLU A 126 17.35 7.03 -4.88
N GLU A 127 17.83 5.90 -4.37
CA GLU A 127 19.11 5.78 -3.68
C GLU A 127 19.91 4.60 -4.23
N PRO A 128 21.24 4.64 -4.16
CA PRO A 128 22.09 3.59 -4.73
C PRO A 128 22.05 2.27 -3.95
N ASP A 129 21.61 2.31 -2.70
CA ASP A 129 21.63 1.17 -1.77
C ASP A 129 20.44 0.24 -2.01
N HIS A 130 20.63 -0.83 -2.80
CA HIS A 130 19.58 -1.80 -3.12
C HIS A 130 20.14 -3.20 -3.35
N GLU A 131 19.25 -4.19 -3.36
CA GLU A 131 19.56 -5.53 -3.84
C GLU A 131 18.86 -5.80 -5.17
N LEU A 132 19.55 -6.51 -6.04
CA LEU A 132 19.05 -6.89 -7.35
C LEU A 132 19.13 -8.40 -7.50
N TYR A 133 18.01 -9.02 -7.90
CA TYR A 133 17.94 -10.45 -8.17
C TYR A 133 17.64 -10.67 -9.65
N ILE A 134 18.50 -11.47 -10.29
CA ILE A 134 18.30 -11.95 -11.66
C ILE A 134 17.88 -13.41 -11.59
N ILE A 135 16.75 -13.73 -12.20
CA ILE A 135 16.15 -15.06 -12.18
C ILE A 135 16.12 -15.60 -13.60
N THR A 136 16.84 -16.68 -13.86
CA THR A 136 16.83 -17.38 -15.14
C THR A 136 16.10 -18.73 -14.99
N GLY A 137 15.40 -19.16 -16.03
CA GLY A 137 14.62 -20.39 -16.05
C GLY A 137 14.33 -20.88 -17.46
N ASP A 138 13.72 -22.05 -17.56
CA ASP A 138 13.38 -22.66 -18.85
C ASP A 138 12.29 -21.89 -19.60
N ASP A 139 11.38 -21.26 -18.86
CA ASP A 139 10.28 -20.44 -19.38
C ASP A 139 9.81 -19.41 -18.33
N LEU A 140 8.84 -18.55 -18.71
CA LEU A 140 8.26 -17.52 -17.85
C LEU A 140 7.58 -18.11 -16.59
N ASN A 141 7.01 -19.33 -16.70
CA ASN A 141 6.37 -19.98 -15.56
C ASN A 141 7.41 -20.48 -14.55
N ASP A 142 8.51 -21.02 -15.05
CA ASP A 142 9.61 -21.44 -14.18
C ASP A 142 10.22 -20.24 -13.43
N ILE A 143 10.45 -19.13 -14.11
CA ILE A 143 10.94 -17.89 -13.50
C ILE A 143 9.96 -17.39 -12.43
N SER A 144 8.66 -17.36 -12.73
CA SER A 144 7.61 -16.96 -11.79
C SER A 144 7.57 -17.90 -10.56
N ARG A 145 7.77 -19.20 -10.76
CA ARG A 145 7.85 -20.18 -9.66
C ARG A 145 9.05 -19.93 -8.76
N GLN A 146 10.23 -19.68 -9.37
CA GLN A 146 11.44 -19.34 -8.62
C GLN A 146 11.29 -18.02 -7.85
N PHE A 147 10.67 -16.99 -8.46
CA PHE A 147 10.36 -15.74 -7.76
C PHE A 147 9.45 -15.96 -6.54
N ARG A 148 8.39 -16.77 -6.69
CA ARG A 148 7.51 -17.12 -5.55
C ARG A 148 8.23 -17.94 -4.46
N GLN A 149 9.25 -18.70 -4.80
CA GLN A 149 10.09 -19.38 -3.78
C GLN A 149 10.99 -18.36 -3.07
N LEU A 150 11.53 -17.39 -3.80
CA LEU A 150 12.37 -16.33 -3.27
C LEU A 150 11.64 -15.45 -2.24
N ILE A 151 10.44 -14.97 -2.57
CA ILE A 151 9.66 -14.05 -1.73
C ILE A 151 8.66 -14.74 -0.79
N GLY A 152 8.56 -16.05 -0.84
CA GLY A 152 7.59 -16.82 -0.06
C GLY A 152 6.32 -17.15 -0.84
N ARG A 153 5.60 -18.15 -0.34
CA ARG A 153 4.34 -18.58 -0.95
C ARG A 153 3.21 -17.69 -0.49
N SER A 154 2.36 -17.30 -1.44
CA SER A 154 1.13 -16.58 -1.13
C SER A 154 0.21 -17.45 -0.27
N TYR A 155 -0.44 -16.85 0.71
CA TYR A 155 -1.56 -17.46 1.41
C TYR A 155 -2.66 -17.81 0.42
N ILE A 156 -3.23 -18.99 0.53
CA ILE A 156 -4.41 -19.40 -0.26
C ILE A 156 -5.64 -19.15 0.61
N PRO A 157 -6.43 -18.12 0.32
CA PRO A 157 -7.59 -17.80 1.13
C PRO A 157 -8.69 -18.87 0.97
N PRO A 158 -9.66 -18.93 1.90
CA PRO A 158 -10.79 -19.84 1.80
C PRO A 158 -11.65 -19.52 0.55
N LYS A 159 -12.38 -20.55 0.08
CA LYS A 159 -13.13 -20.47 -1.20
C LYS A 159 -14.05 -19.24 -1.29
N TRP A 160 -14.71 -18.86 -0.21
CA TRP A 160 -15.61 -17.70 -0.19
C TRP A 160 -14.93 -16.38 -0.53
N ALA A 161 -13.62 -16.24 -0.23
CA ALA A 161 -12.86 -15.02 -0.53
C ALA A 161 -12.59 -14.83 -2.04
N PHE A 162 -12.85 -15.86 -2.86
CA PHE A 162 -12.82 -15.77 -4.33
C PHE A 162 -14.20 -15.57 -4.95
N GLY A 163 -15.24 -15.47 -4.13
CA GLY A 163 -16.60 -15.27 -4.57
C GLY A 163 -16.96 -13.79 -4.80
N LEU A 164 -18.25 -13.52 -4.98
CA LEU A 164 -18.74 -12.17 -5.22
C LEU A 164 -18.72 -11.35 -3.93
N ALA A 165 -18.02 -10.22 -3.97
CA ALA A 165 -17.99 -9.22 -2.92
C ALA A 165 -18.88 -8.03 -3.28
N GLN A 166 -19.81 -7.67 -2.39
CA GLN A 166 -20.54 -6.42 -2.48
C GLN A 166 -19.94 -5.38 -1.53
N SER A 167 -19.49 -4.28 -2.07
CA SER A 167 -18.91 -3.14 -1.33
C SER A 167 -19.49 -1.82 -1.80
N ARG A 168 -19.63 -0.88 -0.91
CA ARG A 168 -19.88 0.53 -1.19
C ARG A 168 -19.53 1.39 0.03
N PHE A 169 -19.25 2.65 -0.18
CA PHE A 169 -19.25 3.69 0.85
C PHE A 169 -20.68 4.16 1.10
N GLY A 170 -21.35 3.94 2.19
CA GLY A 170 -21.22 3.13 3.33
C GLY A 170 -22.55 2.47 3.63
N TYR A 171 -22.50 1.32 4.27
CA TYR A 171 -23.67 0.71 4.92
C TYR A 171 -23.73 1.26 6.36
N LYS A 172 -24.74 2.09 6.65
CA LYS A 172 -24.75 2.88 7.90
C LYS A 172 -25.34 2.12 9.08
N THR A 173 -26.13 1.08 8.82
CA THR A 173 -26.81 0.29 9.85
C THR A 173 -26.75 -1.20 9.54
N ALA A 174 -26.98 -2.02 10.56
CA ALA A 174 -27.14 -3.46 10.41
C ALA A 174 -28.29 -3.81 9.42
N GLU A 175 -29.34 -2.98 9.39
CA GLU A 175 -30.48 -3.18 8.48
C GLU A 175 -30.11 -2.92 7.02
N ASP A 176 -29.27 -1.93 6.73
CA ASP A 176 -28.76 -1.70 5.37
C ASP A 176 -28.01 -2.94 4.86
N VAL A 177 -27.22 -3.58 5.72
CA VAL A 177 -26.49 -4.81 5.38
C VAL A 177 -27.45 -5.98 5.11
N ARG A 178 -28.48 -6.15 5.96
CA ARG A 178 -29.51 -7.18 5.75
C ARG A 178 -30.29 -6.95 4.47
N GLU A 179 -30.63 -5.71 4.18
CA GLU A 179 -31.34 -5.34 2.96
C GLU A 179 -30.55 -5.73 1.70
N VAL A 180 -29.23 -5.47 1.69
CA VAL A 180 -28.37 -5.90 0.58
C VAL A 180 -28.40 -7.41 0.41
N ALA A 181 -28.20 -8.18 1.49
CA ALA A 181 -28.25 -9.63 1.43
C ALA A 181 -29.59 -10.15 0.93
N ARG A 182 -30.70 -9.53 1.38
CA ARG A 182 -32.07 -9.85 0.94
C ARG A 182 -32.26 -9.60 -0.57
N GLN A 183 -31.81 -8.44 -1.08
CA GLN A 183 -31.93 -8.09 -2.50
C GLN A 183 -31.16 -9.04 -3.40
N TYR A 184 -29.94 -9.44 -3.02
CA TYR A 184 -29.16 -10.43 -3.76
C TYR A 184 -29.91 -11.77 -3.83
N LYS A 185 -30.46 -12.24 -2.69
CA LYS A 185 -31.21 -13.49 -2.61
C LYS A 185 -32.52 -13.45 -3.43
N GLU A 186 -33.26 -12.33 -3.37
CA GLU A 186 -34.53 -12.20 -4.10
C GLU A 186 -34.35 -12.11 -5.61
N ASN A 187 -33.20 -11.66 -6.07
CA ASN A 187 -32.86 -11.59 -7.48
C ASN A 187 -32.05 -12.82 -7.97
N ASP A 188 -31.92 -13.86 -7.13
CA ASP A 188 -31.17 -15.07 -7.44
C ASP A 188 -29.72 -14.79 -7.88
N LEU A 189 -29.07 -13.81 -7.23
CA LEU A 189 -27.69 -13.42 -7.48
C LEU A 189 -26.78 -14.03 -6.39
N PRO A 190 -25.60 -14.55 -6.76
CA PRO A 190 -24.65 -15.03 -5.77
C PRO A 190 -24.09 -13.88 -4.94
N LEU A 191 -23.81 -14.14 -3.67
CA LEU A 191 -23.13 -13.21 -2.78
C LEU A 191 -22.35 -13.99 -1.72
N ASP A 192 -21.03 -13.82 -1.68
CA ASP A 192 -20.17 -14.53 -0.76
C ASP A 192 -19.71 -13.65 0.41
N MET A 193 -19.61 -12.33 0.18
CA MET A 193 -19.21 -11.38 1.22
C MET A 193 -19.80 -9.98 1.01
N ILE A 194 -19.96 -9.29 2.14
CA ILE A 194 -20.32 -7.86 2.17
C ILE A 194 -19.18 -7.13 2.89
N CYS A 195 -18.55 -6.18 2.21
CA CYS A 195 -17.56 -5.30 2.81
C CYS A 195 -18.27 -4.18 3.57
N MET A 196 -17.90 -3.99 4.85
CA MET A 196 -18.39 -2.88 5.66
C MET A 196 -17.34 -1.78 5.68
N ASP A 197 -17.68 -0.63 5.14
CA ASP A 197 -16.87 0.57 5.15
C ASP A 197 -16.94 1.25 6.54
N ILE A 198 -16.23 2.34 6.75
CA ILE A 198 -15.95 3.01 8.04
C ILE A 198 -17.20 3.33 8.89
N ASP A 199 -18.41 3.32 8.32
CA ASP A 199 -19.65 3.69 9.02
C ASP A 199 -20.06 2.71 10.15
N TYR A 200 -19.48 1.48 10.20
CA TYR A 200 -19.74 0.58 11.33
C TYR A 200 -18.96 0.99 12.59
N MET A 201 -17.92 1.75 12.45
CA MET A 201 -17.05 2.21 13.54
C MET A 201 -17.72 3.30 14.38
N GLN A 202 -17.32 3.41 15.64
CA GLN A 202 -17.64 4.56 16.46
C GLN A 202 -16.73 5.74 16.10
N ASP A 203 -17.30 6.77 15.47
CA ASP A 203 -16.59 7.99 15.06
C ASP A 203 -15.35 7.70 14.20
N TYR A 204 -15.43 6.68 13.36
CA TYR A 204 -14.34 6.21 12.46
C TYR A 204 -13.05 5.79 13.19
N ALA A 205 -13.16 5.39 14.45
CA ALA A 205 -12.04 4.84 15.21
C ALA A 205 -11.93 3.33 14.97
N ASP A 206 -10.79 2.88 14.50
CA ASP A 206 -10.52 1.46 14.25
C ASP A 206 -10.77 0.59 15.49
N PHE A 207 -11.12 -0.66 15.24
CA PHE A 207 -11.42 -1.69 16.26
C PHE A 207 -12.58 -1.35 17.19
N THR A 208 -13.42 -0.38 16.81
CA THR A 208 -14.65 -0.03 17.51
C THR A 208 -15.90 -0.39 16.71
N VAL A 209 -17.03 -0.52 17.38
CA VAL A 209 -18.33 -0.74 16.75
C VAL A 209 -19.34 0.27 17.29
N ASN A 210 -20.00 1.00 16.41
CA ASN A 210 -21.10 1.89 16.78
C ASN A 210 -22.33 1.07 17.20
N LYS A 211 -22.56 0.98 18.51
CA LYS A 211 -23.62 0.16 19.08
C LYS A 211 -25.05 0.67 18.82
N GLN A 212 -25.22 1.91 18.36
CA GLN A 212 -26.53 2.41 17.94
C GLN A 212 -26.88 1.93 16.54
N ARG A 213 -25.89 1.87 15.65
CA ARG A 213 -26.05 1.48 14.22
C ARG A 213 -25.94 -0.04 14.05
N PHE A 214 -25.05 -0.66 14.80
CA PHE A 214 -24.78 -2.11 14.83
C PHE A 214 -24.89 -2.63 16.27
N PRO A 215 -26.11 -2.78 16.82
CA PRO A 215 -26.31 -3.13 18.22
C PRO A 215 -25.64 -4.44 18.62
N ASP A 216 -25.71 -5.44 17.74
CA ASP A 216 -25.12 -6.76 17.92
C ASP A 216 -24.45 -7.22 16.61
N LEU A 217 -23.16 -6.88 16.44
CA LEU A 217 -22.39 -7.27 15.26
C LEU A 217 -22.18 -8.79 15.21
N ALA A 218 -22.08 -9.45 16.38
CA ALA A 218 -21.89 -10.90 16.44
C ALA A 218 -23.13 -11.64 15.92
N ALA A 219 -24.33 -11.21 16.33
CA ALA A 219 -25.59 -11.77 15.82
C ALA A 219 -25.75 -11.54 14.32
N LEU A 220 -25.43 -10.33 13.82
CA LEU A 220 -25.46 -10.03 12.39
C LEU A 220 -24.48 -10.91 11.60
N SER A 221 -23.25 -11.06 12.08
CA SER A 221 -22.23 -11.93 11.47
C SER A 221 -22.70 -13.39 11.41
N ALA A 222 -23.26 -13.92 12.49
CA ALA A 222 -23.78 -15.29 12.55
C ALA A 222 -24.99 -15.50 11.61
N GLU A 223 -25.90 -14.53 11.55
CA GLU A 223 -27.08 -14.53 10.65
C GLU A 223 -26.67 -14.62 9.19
N LEU A 224 -25.73 -13.78 8.74
CA LEU A 224 -25.25 -13.76 7.39
C LEU A 224 -24.40 -14.99 7.04
N LYS A 225 -23.58 -15.43 7.98
CA LYS A 225 -22.78 -16.64 7.83
C LYS A 225 -23.66 -17.87 7.64
N ALA A 226 -24.81 -17.97 8.28
CA ALA A 226 -25.78 -19.05 8.05
C ALA A 226 -26.38 -19.03 6.63
N GLN A 227 -26.34 -17.88 5.96
CA GLN A 227 -26.74 -17.71 4.55
C GLN A 227 -25.56 -17.89 3.58
N GLY A 228 -24.35 -18.22 4.06
CA GLY A 228 -23.15 -18.33 3.25
C GLY A 228 -22.38 -17.03 3.04
N ILE A 229 -22.87 -15.92 3.57
CA ILE A 229 -22.30 -14.57 3.38
C ILE A 229 -21.36 -14.21 4.54
N ARG A 230 -20.16 -13.69 4.25
CA ARG A 230 -19.20 -13.20 5.23
C ARG A 230 -19.22 -11.68 5.31
N LEU A 231 -19.13 -11.14 6.54
CA LEU A 231 -18.84 -9.73 6.74
C LEU A 231 -17.33 -9.50 6.73
N VAL A 232 -16.90 -8.48 5.98
CA VAL A 232 -15.50 -8.09 5.82
C VAL A 232 -15.39 -6.60 6.18
N PRO A 233 -15.17 -6.24 7.46
CA PRO A 233 -15.03 -4.85 7.86
C PRO A 233 -13.68 -4.29 7.45
N ILE A 234 -13.66 -2.97 7.15
CA ILE A 234 -12.48 -2.17 6.90
C ILE A 234 -11.74 -1.90 8.21
N ILE A 235 -10.40 -1.84 8.13
CA ILE A 235 -9.51 -1.29 9.16
C ILE A 235 -8.54 -0.35 8.46
N ASP A 236 -8.46 0.89 8.94
CA ASP A 236 -7.59 1.93 8.40
C ASP A 236 -6.21 1.95 9.09
N ALA A 237 -5.24 2.62 8.46
CA ALA A 237 -3.91 2.76 9.04
C ALA A 237 -3.79 3.86 10.10
N GLY A 238 -4.75 4.77 10.16
CA GLY A 238 -4.71 5.97 11.00
C GLY A 238 -5.46 5.83 12.33
N VAL A 239 -4.74 5.64 13.41
CA VAL A 239 -5.33 5.55 14.78
C VAL A 239 -5.84 6.91 15.24
N ARG A 240 -7.16 7.05 15.40
CA ARG A 240 -7.80 8.28 15.87
C ARG A 240 -7.17 8.80 17.17
N ILE A 241 -6.85 10.10 17.20
CA ILE A 241 -6.35 10.76 18.41
C ILE A 241 -7.50 10.98 19.39
N ASP A 242 -7.59 10.07 20.34
CA ASP A 242 -8.53 10.16 21.47
C ASP A 242 -7.91 9.49 22.71
N PRO A 243 -7.55 10.25 23.76
CA PRO A 243 -6.96 9.69 24.97
C PRO A 243 -7.86 8.68 25.70
N LYS A 244 -9.17 8.67 25.43
CA LYS A 244 -10.13 7.71 25.99
C LYS A 244 -10.19 6.41 25.22
N ASN A 245 -9.70 6.40 23.96
CA ASN A 245 -9.60 5.20 23.15
C ASN A 245 -8.41 4.36 23.65
N PRO A 246 -8.63 3.10 24.10
CA PRO A 246 -7.56 2.27 24.64
C PRO A 246 -6.45 1.99 23.62
N VAL A 247 -6.76 1.86 22.33
CA VAL A 247 -5.76 1.65 21.26
C VAL A 247 -4.83 2.86 21.15
N CYS A 248 -5.37 4.07 21.11
CA CYS A 248 -4.59 5.31 21.09
C CYS A 248 -3.75 5.47 22.36
N ALA A 249 -4.35 5.25 23.53
CA ALA A 249 -3.68 5.39 24.82
C ALA A 249 -2.52 4.40 24.98
N GLU A 250 -2.72 3.12 24.62
CA GLU A 250 -1.68 2.07 24.66
C GLU A 250 -0.55 2.40 23.68
N GLY A 251 -0.89 2.79 22.44
CA GLY A 251 0.09 3.16 21.43
C GLY A 251 0.99 4.33 21.85
N LEU A 252 0.40 5.36 22.47
CA LEU A 252 1.15 6.50 23.02
C LEU A 252 2.05 6.09 24.19
N ALA A 253 1.52 5.31 25.12
CA ALA A 253 2.25 4.92 26.33
C ALA A 253 3.49 4.06 26.01
N ASN A 254 3.46 3.31 24.91
CA ASN A 254 4.54 2.43 24.48
C ASN A 254 5.38 3.00 23.32
N GLY A 255 5.07 4.21 22.82
CA GLY A 255 5.80 4.82 21.72
C GLY A 255 5.71 4.02 20.41
N TYR A 256 4.52 3.54 20.07
CA TYR A 256 4.27 2.69 18.90
C TYR A 256 3.98 3.46 17.61
N PHE A 257 3.93 4.78 17.68
CA PHE A 257 3.63 5.62 16.52
C PHE A 257 4.89 6.16 15.86
N CYS A 258 4.82 6.37 14.54
CA CYS A 258 5.82 7.09 13.78
C CYS A 258 6.08 8.48 14.39
N THR A 259 7.31 8.97 14.30
CA THR A 259 7.72 10.22 14.98
C THR A 259 8.20 11.27 14.00
N LYS A 260 7.99 12.55 14.32
CA LYS A 260 8.63 13.67 13.65
C LYS A 260 10.12 13.79 14.04
N ALA A 261 10.86 14.70 13.40
CA ALA A 261 12.29 14.92 13.67
C ALA A 261 12.60 15.21 15.13
N ASP A 262 11.70 15.87 15.85
CA ASP A 262 11.81 16.22 17.26
C ASP A 262 11.45 15.07 18.23
N GLY A 263 11.08 13.90 17.70
CA GLY A 263 10.68 12.73 18.49
C GLY A 263 9.21 12.73 18.92
N THR A 264 8.44 13.77 18.63
CA THR A 264 6.99 13.77 18.89
C THR A 264 6.25 12.88 17.89
N PRO A 265 5.10 12.29 18.26
CA PRO A 265 4.31 11.51 17.32
C PRO A 265 3.91 12.31 16.09
N PHE A 266 4.02 11.71 14.91
CA PHE A 266 3.53 12.30 13.67
C PHE A 266 2.01 12.33 13.66
N VAL A 267 1.44 13.44 13.17
CA VAL A 267 0.00 13.66 13.08
C VAL A 267 -0.36 14.05 11.64
N ALA A 268 -1.31 13.34 11.06
CA ALA A 268 -2.00 13.78 9.87
C ALA A 268 -3.49 13.48 9.99
N ALA A 269 -4.30 14.01 9.09
CA ALA A 269 -5.73 13.72 9.06
C ALA A 269 -6.05 12.62 8.06
N VAL A 270 -6.98 11.75 8.47
CA VAL A 270 -7.70 10.77 7.65
C VAL A 270 -9.17 10.79 8.07
N TRP A 271 -9.94 9.73 7.84
CA TRP A 271 -11.38 9.72 8.11
C TRP A 271 -11.81 10.14 9.53
N PRO A 272 -11.16 9.71 10.62
CA PRO A 272 -11.51 10.18 11.97
C PRO A 272 -11.06 11.62 12.27
N GLY A 273 -10.52 12.34 11.31
CA GLY A 273 -9.80 13.59 11.53
C GLY A 273 -8.34 13.33 11.89
N LYS A 274 -7.79 14.03 12.89
CA LYS A 274 -6.38 13.82 13.31
C LYS A 274 -6.14 12.41 13.82
N ALA A 275 -5.11 11.78 13.29
CA ALA A 275 -4.70 10.42 13.61
C ALA A 275 -3.18 10.32 13.83
N TYR A 276 -2.78 9.31 14.59
CA TYR A 276 -1.41 8.83 14.66
C TYR A 276 -1.24 7.63 13.72
N PHE A 277 -0.02 7.42 13.23
CA PHE A 277 0.31 6.32 12.31
C PHE A 277 1.24 5.34 13.00
N ALA A 278 0.84 4.07 13.08
CA ALA A 278 1.62 3.03 13.72
C ALA A 278 2.93 2.77 12.96
N ASP A 279 4.04 2.54 13.69
CA ASP A 279 5.32 2.18 13.10
C ASP A 279 5.38 0.68 12.80
N PHE A 280 4.68 0.23 11.75
CA PHE A 280 4.57 -1.17 11.38
C PHE A 280 5.90 -1.84 11.00
N LEU A 281 6.99 -1.09 10.81
CA LEU A 281 8.31 -1.67 10.56
C LEU A 281 8.89 -2.34 11.80
N ARG A 282 8.36 -2.04 12.98
CA ARG A 282 8.73 -2.66 14.26
C ARG A 282 7.87 -3.89 14.56
N PRO A 283 8.48 -5.07 14.85
CA PRO A 283 7.74 -6.30 15.15
C PRO A 283 6.76 -6.18 16.31
N GLU A 284 7.15 -5.51 17.40
CA GLU A 284 6.31 -5.30 18.58
C GLU A 284 5.10 -4.42 18.30
N VAL A 285 5.21 -3.48 17.35
CA VAL A 285 4.08 -2.63 16.92
C VAL A 285 3.12 -3.45 16.05
N ARG A 286 3.62 -4.32 15.18
CA ARG A 286 2.76 -5.25 14.44
C ARG A 286 2.02 -6.19 15.39
N GLU A 287 2.70 -6.73 16.40
CA GLU A 287 2.06 -7.59 17.40
C GLU A 287 0.96 -6.84 18.16
N TRP A 288 1.23 -5.61 18.62
CA TRP A 288 0.25 -4.76 19.28
C TRP A 288 -0.97 -4.48 18.40
N PHE A 289 -0.74 -4.01 17.16
CA PHE A 289 -1.83 -3.68 16.24
C PHE A 289 -2.64 -4.92 15.86
N GLY A 290 -1.97 -6.03 15.58
CA GLY A 290 -2.60 -7.31 15.27
C GLY A 290 -3.51 -7.83 16.39
N ARG A 291 -3.15 -7.62 17.66
CA ARG A 291 -4.03 -8.00 18.80
C ARG A 291 -5.35 -7.24 18.82
N GLN A 292 -5.42 -6.03 18.24
CA GLN A 292 -6.63 -5.23 18.27
C GLN A 292 -7.75 -5.83 17.39
N TYR A 293 -7.42 -6.61 16.37
CA TYR A 293 -8.40 -7.32 15.54
C TYR A 293 -9.30 -8.25 16.33
N LYS A 294 -8.86 -8.65 17.53
CA LYS A 294 -9.65 -9.49 18.45
C LYS A 294 -11.02 -8.90 18.75
N ALA A 295 -11.15 -7.59 18.81
CA ALA A 295 -12.43 -6.91 19.02
C ALA A 295 -13.50 -7.28 17.98
N LEU A 296 -13.08 -7.64 16.77
CA LEU A 296 -13.95 -8.00 15.65
C LEU A 296 -13.99 -9.52 15.42
N THR A 297 -12.86 -10.24 15.57
CA THR A 297 -12.85 -11.70 15.45
C THR A 297 -13.71 -12.36 16.53
N ASP A 298 -13.80 -11.80 17.73
CA ASP A 298 -14.73 -12.22 18.79
C ASP A 298 -16.21 -12.06 18.40
N CYS A 299 -16.50 -11.22 17.40
CA CYS A 299 -17.83 -11.08 16.78
C CYS A 299 -18.07 -12.07 15.62
N GLY A 300 -17.14 -13.01 15.37
CA GLY A 300 -17.25 -14.00 14.31
C GLY A 300 -16.82 -13.49 12.93
N ILE A 301 -16.09 -12.38 12.84
CA ILE A 301 -15.48 -11.87 11.62
C ILE A 301 -14.29 -12.78 11.25
N GLU A 302 -14.24 -13.19 9.96
CA GLU A 302 -13.26 -14.14 9.43
C GLU A 302 -12.34 -13.54 8.34
N GLY A 303 -12.57 -12.29 7.96
CA GLY A 303 -11.78 -11.59 6.95
C GLY A 303 -11.86 -10.08 7.15
N PHE A 304 -10.85 -9.37 6.68
CA PHE A 304 -10.73 -7.93 6.86
C PHE A 304 -10.27 -7.27 5.55
N TRP A 305 -10.68 -6.04 5.38
CA TRP A 305 -10.18 -5.12 4.38
C TRP A 305 -9.25 -4.11 5.10
N ASN A 306 -7.93 -4.21 4.84
CA ASN A 306 -6.96 -3.22 5.33
C ASN A 306 -6.83 -2.12 4.30
N ASP A 307 -7.15 -0.90 4.67
CA ASP A 307 -7.19 0.26 3.78
C ASP A 307 -6.37 1.45 4.32
N MET A 308 -6.29 2.51 3.53
CA MET A 308 -5.58 3.76 3.85
C MET A 308 -4.10 3.56 4.20
N ASN A 309 -3.51 2.48 3.75
CA ASN A 309 -2.20 1.99 4.19
C ASN A 309 -1.07 2.19 3.18
N GLU A 310 -1.20 3.12 2.24
CA GLU A 310 -0.12 3.62 1.38
C GLU A 310 1.01 4.33 2.18
N PRO A 311 0.77 5.09 3.28
CA PRO A 311 -0.47 5.55 3.88
C PRO A 311 -1.08 6.76 3.15
N ALA A 312 -2.41 6.78 3.03
CA ALA A 312 -3.12 7.98 2.55
C ALA A 312 -3.16 9.05 3.65
N LEU A 313 -2.92 10.30 3.27
CA LEU A 313 -2.94 11.45 4.15
C LEU A 313 -3.80 12.56 3.53
N PHE A 314 -4.85 13.02 4.21
CA PHE A 314 -5.66 14.12 3.70
C PHE A 314 -4.97 15.47 3.86
N TYR A 315 -4.31 15.68 4.99
CA TYR A 315 -3.46 16.84 5.27
C TYR A 315 -2.66 16.63 6.57
N SER A 316 -1.50 17.27 6.67
CA SER A 316 -0.87 17.51 7.98
C SER A 316 -1.37 18.83 8.57
N PRO A 317 -1.41 18.97 9.91
CA PRO A 317 -1.82 20.23 10.56
C PRO A 317 -1.01 21.43 10.11
N GLU A 318 0.28 21.24 9.89
CA GLU A 318 1.23 22.27 9.45
C GLU A 318 0.87 22.77 8.03
N ARG A 319 0.59 21.87 7.11
CA ARG A 319 0.23 22.23 5.73
C ARG A 319 -1.15 22.87 5.64
N LEU A 320 -2.12 22.35 6.39
CA LEU A 320 -3.46 22.95 6.44
C LEU A 320 -3.39 24.38 6.96
N LYS A 321 -2.59 24.63 7.99
CA LYS A 321 -2.36 25.98 8.53
C LYS A 321 -1.73 26.89 7.47
N ALA A 322 -0.65 26.45 6.81
CA ALA A 322 0.00 27.22 5.75
C ALA A 322 -0.94 27.54 4.58
N PHE A 323 -1.81 26.59 4.21
CA PHE A 323 -2.84 26.80 3.19
C PHE A 323 -3.82 27.93 3.61
N PHE A 324 -4.35 27.89 4.83
CA PHE A 324 -5.27 28.94 5.30
C PHE A 324 -4.59 30.29 5.44
N GLU A 325 -3.32 30.35 5.87
CA GLU A 325 -2.54 31.60 5.91
C GLU A 325 -2.40 32.19 4.49
N SER A 326 -2.12 31.35 3.48
CA SER A 326 -2.07 31.77 2.08
C SER A 326 -3.43 32.27 1.57
N MET A 327 -4.54 31.65 1.99
CA MET A 327 -5.90 32.10 1.64
C MET A 327 -6.23 33.44 2.31
N ASP A 328 -5.83 33.65 3.56
CA ASP A 328 -6.02 34.90 4.26
C ASP A 328 -5.23 36.05 3.60
N GLU A 329 -3.99 35.80 3.16
CA GLU A 329 -3.22 36.77 2.36
C GLU A 329 -3.93 37.12 1.04
N LEU A 330 -4.42 36.12 0.31
CA LEU A 330 -5.13 36.32 -0.96
C LEU A 330 -6.43 37.09 -0.77
N SER A 331 -7.18 36.84 0.32
CA SER A 331 -8.46 37.48 0.60
C SER A 331 -8.35 39.00 0.80
N ARG A 332 -7.15 39.52 1.10
CA ARG A 332 -6.86 40.96 1.31
C ARG A 332 -6.47 41.69 0.03
N LYS A 333 -6.37 40.98 -1.09
CA LYS A 333 -6.04 41.59 -2.38
C LYS A 333 -7.31 42.12 -3.07
N ASP A 334 -7.19 43.26 -3.71
CA ASP A 334 -8.27 43.81 -4.54
C ASP A 334 -8.54 42.99 -5.78
N ASN A 335 -7.52 42.28 -6.28
CA ASN A 335 -7.62 41.39 -7.43
C ASN A 335 -6.70 40.16 -7.26
N ILE A 336 -7.20 38.99 -7.64
CA ILE A 336 -6.43 37.74 -7.69
C ILE A 336 -6.27 37.38 -9.16
N VAL A 337 -5.02 37.38 -9.65
CA VAL A 337 -4.74 37.00 -11.04
C VAL A 337 -4.83 35.48 -11.23
N GLN A 338 -5.01 35.06 -12.50
CA GLN A 338 -5.27 33.66 -12.85
C GLN A 338 -4.24 32.69 -12.27
N ASP A 339 -2.94 33.01 -12.35
CA ASP A 339 -1.87 32.14 -11.86
C ASP A 339 -1.91 31.98 -10.34
N GLU A 340 -2.26 33.03 -9.61
CA GLU A 340 -2.43 32.94 -8.16
C GLU A 340 -3.67 32.12 -7.79
N PHE A 341 -4.77 32.29 -8.53
CA PHE A 341 -5.98 31.49 -8.29
C PHE A 341 -5.72 29.99 -8.52
N PHE A 342 -5.22 29.62 -9.68
CA PHE A 342 -4.96 28.21 -9.96
C PHE A 342 -3.79 27.66 -9.14
N GLY A 343 -2.71 28.38 -8.95
CA GLY A 343 -1.55 27.92 -8.18
C GLY A 343 -1.83 27.83 -6.68
N LYS A 344 -2.29 28.92 -6.06
CA LYS A 344 -2.44 28.98 -4.60
C LYS A 344 -3.77 28.41 -4.12
N VAL A 345 -4.89 28.70 -4.80
CA VAL A 345 -6.21 28.20 -4.36
C VAL A 345 -6.41 26.75 -4.79
N VAL A 346 -6.43 26.49 -6.09
CA VAL A 346 -6.72 25.16 -6.59
C VAL A 346 -5.56 24.20 -6.34
N GLY A 347 -4.35 24.56 -6.74
CA GLY A 347 -3.14 23.76 -6.52
C GLY A 347 -2.80 23.59 -5.06
N GLY A 348 -3.00 24.64 -4.23
CA GLY A 348 -2.81 24.57 -2.78
C GLY A 348 -3.78 23.58 -2.12
N ALA A 349 -5.06 23.61 -2.49
CA ALA A 349 -6.06 22.68 -1.95
C ALA A 349 -5.78 21.22 -2.38
N LEU A 350 -5.52 21.00 -3.67
CA LEU A 350 -5.19 19.67 -4.20
C LEU A 350 -3.87 19.13 -3.63
N GLY A 351 -2.90 20.02 -3.38
CA GLY A 351 -1.60 19.67 -2.81
C GLY A 351 -1.60 19.36 -1.32
N LEU A 352 -2.75 19.44 -0.62
CA LEU A 352 -2.86 19.01 0.77
C LEU A 352 -2.79 17.49 0.91
N MET A 353 -3.42 16.77 -0.02
CA MET A 353 -3.50 15.31 0.04
C MET A 353 -2.21 14.65 -0.43
N ASN A 354 -1.78 13.62 0.29
CA ASN A 354 -0.68 12.72 -0.08
C ASN A 354 0.61 13.49 -0.47
N ALA A 355 0.90 14.58 0.25
CA ALA A 355 1.99 15.48 -0.10
C ALA A 355 3.36 14.86 0.17
N PRO A 356 4.30 14.85 -0.81
CA PRO A 356 5.63 14.27 -0.63
C PRO A 356 6.40 14.85 0.57
N VAL A 357 6.18 16.13 0.88
CA VAL A 357 6.83 16.79 2.03
C VAL A 357 6.33 16.23 3.37
N ASP A 358 5.06 15.78 3.44
CA ASP A 358 4.54 15.15 4.65
C ASP A 358 5.18 13.77 4.84
N TYR A 359 5.31 12.96 3.77
CA TYR A 359 6.03 11.69 3.81
C TYR A 359 7.51 11.82 4.20
N ALA A 360 8.16 12.91 3.81
CA ALA A 360 9.53 13.22 4.21
C ALA A 360 9.67 13.79 5.64
N SER A 361 8.55 14.05 6.36
CA SER A 361 8.55 14.71 7.65
C SER A 361 8.52 13.76 8.85
N PHE A 362 8.26 12.48 8.65
CA PHE A 362 8.17 11.50 9.72
C PHE A 362 9.06 10.27 9.50
N TYR A 363 9.28 9.53 10.56
CA TYR A 363 10.31 8.51 10.66
C TYR A 363 9.77 7.23 11.28
N HIS A 364 10.39 6.13 10.86
CA HIS A 364 10.27 4.79 11.40
C HIS A 364 11.53 4.41 12.17
N ASP A 365 11.41 3.43 13.06
CA ASP A 365 12.56 2.70 13.61
C ASP A 365 12.72 1.38 12.85
N VAL A 366 13.82 1.25 12.11
CA VAL A 366 14.18 0.03 11.40
C VAL A 366 15.40 -0.57 12.08
N ASN A 367 15.18 -1.56 12.95
CA ASN A 367 16.24 -2.24 13.73
C ASN A 367 17.15 -1.27 14.53
N GLY A 368 16.55 -0.25 15.16
CA GLY A 368 17.28 0.78 15.91
C GLY A 368 17.84 1.93 15.05
N GLN A 369 17.67 1.88 13.75
CA GLN A 369 18.00 2.96 12.85
C GLN A 369 16.76 3.79 12.52
N ARG A 370 16.87 5.09 12.73
CA ARG A 370 15.80 6.03 12.39
C ARG A 370 15.81 6.34 10.89
N VAL A 371 14.75 5.94 10.19
CA VAL A 371 14.63 6.06 8.73
C VAL A 371 13.41 6.91 8.37
N ARG A 372 13.56 7.86 7.47
CA ARG A 372 12.46 8.66 6.94
C ARG A 372 11.46 7.80 6.19
N HIS A 373 10.16 8.11 6.33
CA HIS A 373 9.10 7.32 5.71
C HIS A 373 9.21 7.25 4.18
N ASP A 374 9.53 8.33 3.49
CA ASP A 374 9.67 8.35 2.03
C ASP A 374 10.72 7.35 1.49
N ARG A 375 11.69 6.95 2.32
CA ARG A 375 12.69 5.93 1.96
C ARG A 375 12.19 4.49 2.11
N VAL A 376 11.12 4.28 2.86
CA VAL A 376 10.54 2.96 3.18
C VAL A 376 9.04 2.89 2.89
N HIS A 377 8.54 3.84 2.12
CA HIS A 377 7.13 4.06 1.83
C HIS A 377 6.40 2.79 1.37
N ASN A 378 6.98 2.04 0.43
CA ASN A 378 6.37 0.84 -0.14
C ASN A 378 6.29 -0.35 0.83
N LEU A 379 6.90 -0.26 2.01
CA LEU A 379 6.82 -1.31 3.03
C LEU A 379 5.64 -1.14 3.99
N TYR A 380 5.05 0.06 4.07
CA TYR A 380 4.10 0.40 5.11
C TYR A 380 2.83 -0.47 5.06
N GLY A 381 2.14 -0.49 3.93
CA GLY A 381 0.91 -1.26 3.75
C GLY A 381 1.09 -2.77 3.90
N GLY A 382 2.18 -3.31 3.32
CA GLY A 382 2.53 -4.72 3.48
C GLY A 382 2.75 -5.11 4.94
N ASN A 383 3.39 -4.25 5.74
CA ASN A 383 3.62 -4.51 7.17
C ASN A 383 2.35 -4.34 8.02
N MET A 384 1.41 -3.46 7.65
CA MET A 384 0.09 -3.44 8.27
C MET A 384 -0.69 -4.73 8.01
N THR A 385 -0.71 -5.22 6.79
CA THR A 385 -1.33 -6.51 6.45
C THR A 385 -0.63 -7.67 7.17
N ARG A 386 0.69 -7.62 7.29
CA ARG A 386 1.49 -8.58 8.05
C ARG A 386 1.11 -8.60 9.53
N ALA A 387 0.82 -7.43 10.13
CA ALA A 387 0.35 -7.34 11.52
C ALA A 387 -0.94 -8.16 11.75
N ALA A 388 -1.91 -8.05 10.84
CA ALA A 388 -3.12 -8.86 10.86
C ALA A 388 -2.81 -10.36 10.69
N GLY A 389 -2.03 -10.73 9.67
CA GLY A 389 -1.69 -12.12 9.36
C GLY A 389 -0.91 -12.82 10.48
N GLU A 390 0.06 -12.15 11.11
CA GLU A 390 0.82 -12.66 12.24
C GLU A 390 -0.06 -12.91 13.48
N ALA A 391 -1.09 -12.07 13.68
CA ALA A 391 -2.04 -12.25 14.78
C ALA A 391 -3.00 -13.43 14.54
N PHE A 392 -3.44 -13.66 13.30
CA PHE A 392 -4.35 -14.76 12.96
C PHE A 392 -3.64 -16.13 12.91
N ALA A 393 -2.33 -16.16 12.74
CA ALA A 393 -1.54 -17.39 12.75
C ALA A 393 -1.27 -17.94 14.16
N ARG A 394 -1.54 -17.18 15.21
CA ARG A 394 -1.40 -17.55 16.64
C ARG A 394 -2.68 -18.11 17.20
#